data_5486fcb191e16b5df369bd0270b91d58
#
_entry.id   5486fcb191e16b5df369bd0270b91d58
#
_cell.length_a   1.000
_cell.length_b   1.000
_cell.length_c   1.000
_cell.angle_alpha   90.00
_cell.angle_beta   90.00
_cell.angle_gamma   90.00
#
_symmetry.space_group_name_H-M   'P 1'
#
loop_
_entity.id
_entity.type
_entity.pdbx_description
1 polymer ?
#
loop_
_entity_poly.entity_id
_entity_poly.type
_entity_poly.pdbx_seq_one_letter_code
_entity_poly.pdbx_strand_id
1 'polypeptide(L)'
;MRRAVAVFGILALASLPVVAVAQNVERAPPGGAYKKVSELVKLPDFLPGLGTLYVNPSTLPEGPFLAYDHTGKLVSTIYMIPLTDLDAQKAFADLGAPGGKVDHVSISYNAGHPGVPDPHYHVVLWHVPKAQEQLVAK
;
A
#
# COMPACT_ATOMS: atom_id res chain seq x y z
N MET A 1 -59.20 10.60 -40.29
CA MET A 1 -58.33 10.91 -39.15
C MET A 1 -57.52 9.68 -38.76
N ARG A 2 -56.25 9.63 -39.16
CA ARG A 2 -55.36 8.50 -38.82
C ARG A 2 -54.51 8.88 -37.58
N ARG A 3 -54.68 8.18 -36.45
CA ARG A 3 -53.87 8.38 -35.27
C ARG A 3 -52.58 7.54 -35.41
N ALA A 4 -51.45 8.20 -35.40
CA ALA A 4 -50.14 7.57 -35.36
C ALA A 4 -49.82 7.22 -33.87
N VAL A 5 -49.57 5.96 -33.62
CA VAL A 5 -49.08 5.47 -32.31
C VAL A 5 -47.55 5.42 -32.38
N ALA A 6 -46.92 6.30 -31.62
CA ALA A 6 -45.45 6.27 -31.47
C ALA A 6 -45.11 5.23 -30.41
N VAL A 7 -44.40 4.19 -30.82
CA VAL A 7 -43.81 3.17 -29.91
C VAL A 7 -42.47 3.70 -29.45
N PHE A 8 -42.34 4.09 -28.17
CA PHE A 8 -41.07 4.40 -27.53
C PHE A 8 -40.39 3.09 -27.11
N GLY A 9 -39.35 2.72 -27.83
CA GLY A 9 -38.49 1.62 -27.41
C GLY A 9 -37.57 2.03 -26.24
N ILE A 10 -37.75 1.42 -25.09
CA ILE A 10 -36.85 1.59 -23.94
C ILE A 10 -35.61 0.73 -24.16
N LEU A 11 -34.49 1.37 -24.46
CA LEU A 11 -33.19 0.70 -24.54
C LEU A 11 -32.68 0.47 -23.12
N ALA A 12 -32.82 -0.76 -22.60
CA ALA A 12 -32.25 -1.15 -21.32
C ALA A 12 -30.73 -1.31 -21.47
N LEU A 13 -29.96 -0.35 -20.93
CA LEU A 13 -28.51 -0.53 -20.77
C LEU A 13 -28.28 -1.58 -19.65
N ALA A 14 -27.87 -2.77 -20.05
CA ALA A 14 -27.38 -3.79 -19.13
C ALA A 14 -26.00 -3.36 -18.58
N SER A 15 -25.96 -2.88 -17.33
CA SER A 15 -24.70 -2.65 -16.62
C SER A 15 -24.11 -4.01 -16.24
N LEU A 16 -23.02 -4.39 -16.89
CA LEU A 16 -22.26 -5.57 -16.50
C LEU A 16 -21.57 -5.29 -15.15
N PRO A 17 -21.63 -6.19 -14.16
CA PRO A 17 -20.91 -6.01 -12.92
C PRO A 17 -19.41 -6.05 -13.21
N VAL A 18 -18.70 -4.99 -12.87
CA VAL A 18 -17.22 -4.99 -12.82
C VAL A 18 -16.83 -5.86 -11.65
N VAL A 19 -16.39 -7.08 -11.92
CA VAL A 19 -15.79 -7.94 -10.90
C VAL A 19 -14.43 -7.33 -10.56
N ALA A 20 -14.34 -6.63 -9.42
CA ALA A 20 -13.08 -6.21 -8.86
C ALA A 20 -12.28 -7.46 -8.46
N VAL A 21 -11.25 -7.80 -9.23
CA VAL A 21 -10.31 -8.85 -8.85
C VAL A 21 -9.57 -8.34 -7.61
N ALA A 22 -9.75 -9.02 -6.48
CA ALA A 22 -9.01 -8.71 -5.26
C ALA A 22 -7.51 -8.80 -5.55
N GLN A 23 -6.79 -7.71 -5.25
CA GLN A 23 -5.36 -7.62 -5.51
C GLN A 23 -4.61 -8.58 -4.58
N ASN A 24 -3.85 -9.51 -5.15
CA ASN A 24 -3.03 -10.42 -4.34
C ASN A 24 -1.73 -9.71 -3.94
N VAL A 25 -1.64 -9.30 -2.69
CA VAL A 25 -0.45 -8.65 -2.12
C VAL A 25 0.50 -9.60 -1.40
N GLU A 26 0.16 -10.89 -1.29
CA GLU A 26 0.97 -11.90 -0.60
C GLU A 26 2.32 -12.19 -1.28
N ARG A 27 2.45 -11.83 -2.56
CA ARG A 27 3.65 -12.04 -3.38
C ARG A 27 4.01 -10.80 -4.19
N ALA A 28 5.32 -10.51 -4.26
CA ALA A 28 5.86 -9.48 -5.13
C ALA A 28 5.97 -9.97 -6.58
N PRO A 29 5.69 -9.09 -7.56
CA PRO A 29 5.14 -7.74 -7.41
C PRO A 29 3.64 -7.78 -7.10
N PRO A 30 3.13 -6.89 -6.22
CA PRO A 30 1.70 -6.90 -5.84
C PRO A 30 0.75 -6.50 -6.98
N GLY A 31 1.27 -5.95 -8.07
CA GLY A 31 0.47 -5.53 -9.22
C GLY A 31 -0.33 -4.24 -8.99
N GLY A 32 -1.27 -3.95 -9.92
CA GLY A 32 -2.14 -2.77 -9.83
C GLY A 32 -1.40 -1.44 -9.84
N ALA A 33 -1.77 -0.53 -8.93
CA ALA A 33 -1.17 0.79 -8.81
C ALA A 33 0.17 0.81 -8.06
N TYR A 34 0.61 -0.32 -7.48
CA TYR A 34 1.87 -0.40 -6.76
C TYR A 34 3.08 -0.32 -7.67
N LYS A 35 4.07 0.45 -7.25
CA LYS A 35 5.37 0.61 -7.89
C LYS A 35 6.47 0.25 -6.90
N LYS A 36 7.57 -0.33 -7.40
CA LYS A 36 8.74 -0.56 -6.57
C LYS A 36 9.33 0.78 -6.14
N VAL A 37 9.65 0.94 -4.85
CA VAL A 37 10.16 2.22 -4.32
C VAL A 37 11.47 2.64 -4.97
N SER A 38 12.36 1.69 -5.30
CA SER A 38 13.61 1.98 -6.01
C SER A 38 13.43 2.52 -7.44
N GLU A 39 12.25 2.37 -8.02
CA GLU A 39 11.89 3.00 -9.31
C GLU A 39 11.42 4.45 -9.16
N LEU A 40 11.00 4.85 -7.96
CA LEU A 40 10.49 6.19 -7.65
C LEU A 40 11.56 7.10 -7.07
N VAL A 41 12.46 6.54 -6.28
CA VAL A 41 13.56 7.24 -5.60
C VAL A 41 14.84 6.43 -5.71
N LYS A 42 15.99 7.12 -5.68
CA LYS A 42 17.30 6.46 -5.77
C LYS A 42 17.64 5.72 -4.47
N LEU A 43 17.13 4.51 -4.35
CA LEU A 43 17.39 3.57 -3.25
C LEU A 43 17.74 2.19 -3.81
N PRO A 44 18.45 1.34 -3.04
CA PRO A 44 18.60 -0.07 -3.40
C PRO A 44 17.25 -0.78 -3.51
N ASP A 45 17.17 -1.82 -4.32
CA ASP A 45 15.94 -2.63 -4.47
C ASP A 45 15.54 -3.33 -3.17
N PHE A 46 16.54 -3.76 -2.39
CA PHE A 46 16.35 -4.38 -1.08
C PHE A 46 16.97 -3.50 0.00
N LEU A 47 16.18 -3.16 1.00
CA LEU A 47 16.60 -2.34 2.13
C LEU A 47 16.76 -3.21 3.37
N PRO A 48 17.97 -3.38 3.92
CA PRO A 48 18.16 -4.14 5.14
C PRO A 48 17.26 -3.67 6.28
N GLY A 49 16.58 -4.60 6.92
CA GLY A 49 15.60 -4.33 7.97
C GLY A 49 14.18 -4.04 7.47
N LEU A 50 14.00 -3.81 6.17
CA LEU A 50 12.68 -3.52 5.58
C LEU A 50 12.31 -4.53 4.48
N GLY A 51 13.24 -4.85 3.57
CA GLY A 51 12.98 -5.70 2.40
C GLY A 51 12.83 -4.92 1.10
N THR A 52 12.26 -5.54 0.09
CA THR A 52 11.89 -4.89 -1.18
C THR A 52 10.54 -4.19 -1.01
N LEU A 53 10.51 -2.87 -1.21
CA LEU A 53 9.32 -2.06 -0.94
C LEU A 53 8.54 -1.75 -2.22
N TYR A 54 7.21 -1.81 -2.09
CA TYR A 54 6.25 -1.33 -3.08
C TYR A 54 5.26 -0.38 -2.43
N VAL A 55 4.86 0.66 -3.16
CA VAL A 55 3.87 1.65 -2.71
C VAL A 55 2.99 2.10 -3.87
N ASN A 56 1.74 2.44 -3.58
CA ASN A 56 0.94 3.21 -4.52
C ASN A 56 1.39 4.68 -4.44
N PRO A 57 1.92 5.29 -5.51
CA PRO A 57 2.43 6.67 -5.46
C PRO A 57 1.39 7.71 -5.01
N SER A 58 0.10 7.42 -5.20
CA SER A 58 -0.98 8.34 -4.77
C SER A 58 -1.16 8.41 -3.26
N THR A 59 -0.56 7.50 -2.49
CA THR A 59 -0.66 7.44 -1.02
C THR A 59 0.59 7.99 -0.32
N LEU A 60 1.53 8.52 -1.07
CA LEU A 60 2.74 9.11 -0.49
C LEU A 60 2.42 10.42 0.26
N PRO A 61 3.14 10.72 1.36
CA PRO A 61 4.24 9.94 1.94
C PRO A 61 3.82 8.82 2.89
N GLU A 62 2.56 8.79 3.33
CA GLU A 62 2.11 7.92 4.43
C GLU A 62 2.16 6.42 4.08
N GLY A 63 1.93 6.06 2.83
CA GLY A 63 1.76 4.66 2.41
C GLY A 63 0.29 4.21 2.44
N PRO A 64 0.00 2.88 2.48
CA PRO A 64 0.89 1.81 2.94
C PRO A 64 2.00 1.41 1.96
N PHE A 65 3.15 1.06 2.51
CA PHE A 65 4.24 0.39 1.80
C PHE A 65 4.15 -1.11 2.08
N LEU A 66 4.29 -1.93 1.05
CA LEU A 66 4.35 -3.38 1.16
C LEU A 66 5.81 -3.82 1.11
N ALA A 67 6.24 -4.59 2.10
CA ALA A 67 7.61 -5.04 2.24
C ALA A 67 7.72 -6.55 2.02
N TYR A 68 8.64 -6.95 1.16
CA TYR A 68 8.84 -8.34 0.75
C TYR A 68 10.25 -8.81 1.04
N ASP A 69 10.38 -10.08 1.44
CA ASP A 69 11.66 -10.73 1.58
C ASP A 69 12.29 -11.07 0.21
N HIS A 70 13.49 -11.66 0.22
CA HIS A 70 14.20 -12.05 -1.00
C HIS A 70 13.47 -13.10 -1.85
N THR A 71 12.51 -13.82 -1.28
CA THR A 71 11.68 -14.79 -2.01
C THR A 71 10.42 -14.17 -2.60
N GLY A 72 10.20 -12.87 -2.36
CA GLY A 72 9.00 -12.15 -2.77
C GLY A 72 7.79 -12.42 -1.90
N LYS A 73 7.95 -12.95 -0.67
CA LYS A 73 6.87 -13.12 0.30
C LYS A 73 6.66 -11.82 1.07
N LEU A 74 5.40 -11.41 1.23
CA LEU A 74 5.03 -10.27 2.07
C LEU A 74 5.41 -10.53 3.53
N VAL A 75 6.18 -9.61 4.12
CA VAL A 75 6.62 -9.71 5.53
C VAL A 75 6.05 -8.61 6.40
N SER A 76 5.79 -7.44 5.83
CA SER A 76 5.18 -6.35 6.60
C SER A 76 4.44 -5.33 5.72
N THR A 77 3.56 -4.57 6.36
CA THR A 77 2.93 -3.35 5.82
C THR A 77 3.41 -2.18 6.66
N ILE A 78 3.92 -1.13 6.01
CA ILE A 78 4.60 -0.02 6.67
C ILE A 78 3.88 1.29 6.36
N TYR A 79 3.74 2.13 7.38
CA TYR A 79 3.28 3.51 7.24
C TYR A 79 4.38 4.45 7.69
N MET A 80 4.57 5.56 6.97
CA MET A 80 5.44 6.66 7.35
C MET A 80 4.57 7.83 7.82
N ILE A 81 4.65 8.14 9.11
CA ILE A 81 3.84 9.20 9.70
C ILE A 81 4.73 10.41 9.97
N PRO A 82 4.59 11.50 9.22
CA PRO A 82 5.40 12.70 9.40
C PRO A 82 5.24 13.28 10.79
N LEU A 83 6.35 13.66 11.43
CA LEU A 83 6.33 14.26 12.78
C LEU A 83 5.55 15.58 12.78
N THR A 84 5.66 16.36 11.71
CA THR A 84 4.90 17.60 11.54
C THR A 84 3.39 17.39 11.54
N ASP A 85 2.92 16.25 10.99
CA ASP A 85 1.51 15.92 10.99
C ASP A 85 1.02 15.51 12.38
N LEU A 86 1.85 14.80 13.15
CA LEU A 86 1.56 14.47 14.56
C LEU A 86 1.52 15.73 15.42
N ASP A 87 2.48 16.63 15.26
CA ASP A 87 2.52 17.91 15.96
C ASP A 87 1.31 18.79 15.62
N ALA A 88 0.84 18.73 14.38
CA ALA A 88 -0.38 19.38 13.93
C ALA A 88 -1.68 18.66 14.34
N GLN A 89 -1.58 17.56 15.10
CA GLN A 89 -2.70 16.74 15.56
C GLN A 89 -3.57 16.20 14.41
N LYS A 90 -2.96 15.94 13.25
CA LYS A 90 -3.64 15.37 12.09
C LYS A 90 -4.16 13.96 12.40
N ALA A 91 -5.40 13.68 12.05
CA ALA A 91 -5.96 12.33 12.13
C ALA A 91 -5.62 11.52 10.87
N PHE A 92 -5.28 10.25 11.06
CA PHE A 92 -5.05 9.27 9.99
C PHE A 92 -6.13 8.17 10.08
N ALA A 93 -7.34 8.49 9.63
CA ALA A 93 -8.52 7.63 9.82
C ALA A 93 -8.67 6.54 8.75
N ASP A 94 -8.14 6.76 7.54
CA ASP A 94 -8.45 5.94 6.36
C ASP A 94 -7.20 5.36 5.70
N LEU A 95 -6.19 5.02 6.48
CA LEU A 95 -5.00 4.33 5.95
C LEU A 95 -5.40 2.91 5.53
N GLY A 96 -5.19 2.58 4.26
CA GLY A 96 -5.41 1.22 3.76
C GLY A 96 -4.52 0.23 4.53
N ALA A 97 -5.05 -0.96 4.84
CA ALA A 97 -4.32 -2.02 5.54
C ALA A 97 -4.27 -3.30 4.67
N PRO A 98 -3.53 -3.27 3.55
CA PRO A 98 -3.34 -4.45 2.73
C PRO A 98 -2.43 -5.45 3.43
N GLY A 99 -2.63 -6.72 3.13
CA GLY A 99 -1.91 -7.83 3.73
C GLY A 99 -2.83 -8.72 4.56
N GLY A 100 -2.27 -9.78 5.08
CA GLY A 100 -2.99 -10.78 5.87
C GLY A 100 -2.99 -10.47 7.36
N LYS A 101 -3.00 -11.55 8.15
CA LYS A 101 -2.94 -11.47 9.61
C LYS A 101 -1.70 -10.70 10.08
N VAL A 102 -1.89 -9.78 11.02
CA VAL A 102 -0.80 -9.09 11.72
C VAL A 102 -0.40 -9.91 12.94
N ASP A 103 0.88 -10.23 13.05
CA ASP A 103 1.45 -10.91 14.22
C ASP A 103 1.74 -9.91 15.33
N HIS A 104 2.47 -8.84 15.01
CA HIS A 104 2.82 -7.78 15.95
C HIS A 104 3.06 -6.45 15.22
N VAL A 105 3.20 -5.38 16.00
CA VAL A 105 3.43 -4.02 15.50
C VAL A 105 4.71 -3.47 16.13
N SER A 106 5.53 -2.80 15.32
CA SER A 106 6.63 -1.99 15.82
C SER A 106 6.49 -0.53 15.35
N ILE A 107 6.95 0.40 16.18
CA ILE A 107 6.96 1.82 15.90
C ILE A 107 8.35 2.35 16.19
N SER A 108 8.96 3.02 15.21
CA SER A 108 10.30 3.57 15.34
C SER A 108 10.43 4.96 14.71
N TYR A 109 11.17 5.82 15.36
CA TYR A 109 11.53 7.14 14.82
C TYR A 109 12.58 7.02 13.72
N ASN A 110 12.43 7.82 12.67
CA ASN A 110 13.41 8.02 11.62
C ASN A 110 13.66 9.52 11.41
N ALA A 111 14.93 9.93 11.40
CA ALA A 111 15.30 11.33 11.25
C ALA A 111 15.19 11.86 9.80
N GLY A 112 14.86 10.99 8.86
CA GLY A 112 14.79 11.24 7.43
C GLY A 112 15.72 10.33 6.64
N HIS A 113 15.35 10.06 5.40
CA HIS A 113 16.11 9.24 4.46
C HIS A 113 15.86 9.71 3.02
N PRO A 114 16.62 9.23 2.01
CA PRO A 114 16.36 9.56 0.62
C PRO A 114 14.89 9.30 0.23
N GLY A 115 14.26 10.29 -0.41
CA GLY A 115 12.84 10.27 -0.76
C GLY A 115 11.90 10.84 0.30
N VAL A 116 12.26 10.78 1.59
CA VAL A 116 11.51 11.39 2.71
C VAL A 116 12.50 12.04 3.67
N PRO A 117 12.97 13.28 3.39
CA PRO A 117 14.01 13.95 4.20
C PRO A 117 13.51 14.41 5.58
N ASP A 118 12.21 14.56 5.76
CA ASP A 118 11.63 15.04 7.01
C ASP A 118 11.56 13.93 8.06
N PRO A 119 11.70 14.28 9.36
CA PRO A 119 11.53 13.34 10.46
C PRO A 119 10.12 12.72 10.47
N HIS A 120 10.06 11.41 10.69
CA HIS A 120 8.81 10.66 10.69
C HIS A 120 8.91 9.40 11.56
N TYR A 121 7.78 8.80 11.86
CA TYR A 121 7.70 7.47 12.46
C TYR A 121 7.37 6.42 11.41
N HIS A 122 8.07 5.29 11.46
CA HIS A 122 7.64 4.06 10.80
C HIS A 122 6.71 3.29 11.74
N VAL A 123 5.50 3.02 11.29
CA VAL A 123 4.56 2.08 11.93
C VAL A 123 4.54 0.83 11.08
N VAL A 124 5.05 -0.27 11.61
CA VAL A 124 5.24 -1.53 10.87
C VAL A 124 4.30 -2.60 11.42
N LEU A 125 3.38 -3.04 10.57
CA LEU A 125 2.51 -4.19 10.82
C LEU A 125 3.21 -5.44 10.30
N TRP A 126 3.76 -6.27 11.16
CA TRP A 126 4.45 -7.50 10.78
C TRP A 126 3.46 -8.64 10.51
N HIS A 127 3.59 -9.29 9.35
CA HIS A 127 2.79 -10.45 8.95
C HIS A 127 3.49 -11.78 9.24
N VAL A 128 4.68 -11.70 9.81
CA VAL A 128 5.52 -12.84 10.21
C VAL A 128 5.83 -12.77 11.69
N PRO A 129 6.11 -13.91 12.36
CA PRO A 129 6.53 -13.92 13.77
C PRO A 129 7.82 -13.14 13.99
N LYS A 130 8.02 -12.62 15.21
CA LYS A 130 9.19 -11.83 15.60
C LYS A 130 10.53 -12.49 15.21
N ALA A 131 10.65 -13.81 15.37
CA ALA A 131 11.85 -14.55 14.98
C ALA A 131 12.13 -14.54 13.47
N GLN A 132 11.14 -14.20 12.65
CA GLN A 132 11.27 -14.13 11.17
C GLN A 132 11.53 -12.73 10.63
N GLU A 133 11.62 -11.69 11.46
CA GLU A 133 12.05 -10.36 11.02
C GLU A 133 13.45 -10.40 10.36
N GLN A 134 14.28 -11.38 10.73
CA GLN A 134 15.57 -11.64 10.10
C GLN A 134 15.50 -11.94 8.59
N LEU A 135 14.32 -12.30 8.05
CA LEU A 135 14.13 -12.50 6.60
C LEU A 135 14.42 -11.25 5.78
N VAL A 136 14.37 -10.09 6.41
CA VAL A 136 14.66 -8.79 5.79
C VAL A 136 15.88 -8.09 6.41
N ALA A 137 16.64 -8.77 7.29
CA ALA A 137 17.78 -8.17 8.00
C ALA A 137 18.96 -7.87 7.06
N LYS A 138 19.13 -8.63 5.97
CA LYS A 138 20.26 -8.52 5.02
C LYS A 138 19.76 -8.70 3.59
#